data_8476d3fafcb37e47981a2d9b977bb398
#
_entry.id   8476d3fafcb37e47981a2d9b977bb398
#
_cell.length_a   1.000
_cell.length_b   1.000
_cell.length_c   1.000
_cell.angle_alpha   90.00
_cell.angle_beta   90.00
_cell.angle_gamma   90.00
#
_symmetry.space_group_name_H-M   'P 1'
#
loop_
_entity.id
_entity.type
_entity.pdbx_description
1 polymer ?
#
loop_
_entity_poly.entity_id
_entity_poly.type
_entity_poly.pdbx_seq_one_letter_code
_entity_poly.pdbx_strand_id
1 'polypeptide(L)'
;MTKKRSLNEYRQVKEYSTPKEKKERKNKEEKISYIVDLSEVRLSDLELVGGKNASLGEMIQNLEKLGVNIPGGFALTVDAYWEFIRFNKLDKKIRSLIKRMKQDDLVSLRKTGLEIRELIRNGQWPEDLKLEIQKRYTQLSREYGSDITDVAVRSSATAEDLPDASFAGQQE
;
A
#
# COMPACT_ATOMS: atom_id res chain seq x y z
N MET A 1 -21.47 -13.05 -7.47
CA MET A 1 -21.05 -11.63 -7.51
C MET A 1 -20.61 -11.25 -6.08
N THR A 2 -19.31 -11.22 -5.81
CA THR A 2 -18.74 -10.89 -4.48
C THR A 2 -18.71 -9.37 -4.37
N LYS A 3 -19.39 -8.84 -3.36
CA LYS A 3 -19.48 -7.40 -3.09
C LYS A 3 -18.11 -6.89 -2.61
N LYS A 4 -17.48 -5.93 -3.31
CA LYS A 4 -16.29 -5.23 -2.81
C LYS A 4 -16.69 -4.40 -1.59
N ARG A 5 -15.90 -4.43 -0.52
CA ARG A 5 -16.07 -3.50 0.61
C ARG A 5 -15.77 -2.08 0.14
N SER A 6 -16.63 -1.15 0.51
CA SER A 6 -16.35 0.28 0.36
C SER A 6 -15.32 0.73 1.40
N LEU A 7 -14.59 1.82 1.12
CA LEU A 7 -13.69 2.46 2.11
C LEU A 7 -14.40 2.82 3.42
N ASN A 8 -15.70 3.11 3.37
CA ASN A 8 -16.50 3.38 4.57
C ASN A 8 -16.64 2.14 5.47
N GLU A 9 -16.71 0.94 4.90
CA GLU A 9 -16.72 -0.30 5.68
C GLU A 9 -15.37 -0.55 6.37
N TYR A 10 -14.24 -0.19 5.72
CA TYR A 10 -12.92 -0.21 6.35
C TYR A 10 -12.81 0.77 7.52
N ARG A 11 -13.40 1.98 7.42
CA ARG A 11 -13.39 2.99 8.49
C ARG A 11 -14.17 2.56 9.74
N GLN A 12 -15.25 1.81 9.57
CA GLN A 12 -16.06 1.29 10.69
C GLN A 12 -15.39 0.14 11.45
N VAL A 13 -14.37 -0.51 10.86
CA VAL A 13 -13.66 -1.66 11.44
C VAL A 13 -12.53 -1.23 12.39
N LYS A 14 -12.29 0.08 12.57
CA LYS A 14 -11.19 0.64 13.38
C LYS A 14 -11.35 0.54 14.91
N GLU A 15 -12.43 -0.02 15.44
CA GLU A 15 -12.50 -0.34 16.86
C GLU A 15 -11.66 -1.59 17.13
N TYR A 16 -10.68 -1.45 18.00
CA TYR A 16 -9.70 -2.43 18.49
C TYR A 16 -10.20 -3.86 18.47
N SER A 17 -9.96 -4.59 17.39
CA SER A 17 -10.27 -6.01 17.34
C SER A 17 -9.14 -6.82 17.92
N THR A 18 -9.47 -7.65 18.90
CA THR A 18 -8.54 -8.61 19.52
C THR A 18 -8.02 -9.62 18.48
N PRO A 19 -6.87 -10.28 18.73
CA PRO A 19 -6.34 -11.32 17.85
C PRO A 19 -7.35 -12.46 17.57
N LYS A 20 -8.34 -12.66 18.45
CA LYS A 20 -9.39 -13.66 18.32
C LYS A 20 -10.44 -13.23 17.28
N GLU A 21 -10.87 -11.97 17.31
CA GLU A 21 -11.81 -11.39 16.34
C GLU A 21 -11.21 -11.28 14.94
N LYS A 22 -9.89 -11.06 14.83
CA LYS A 22 -9.16 -11.14 13.55
C LYS A 22 -9.16 -12.54 12.95
N LYS A 23 -9.25 -13.60 13.77
CA LYS A 23 -9.31 -15.00 13.33
C LYS A 23 -10.73 -15.41 12.88
N GLU A 24 -11.75 -14.88 13.53
CA GLU A 24 -13.16 -15.16 13.21
C GLU A 24 -13.62 -14.43 11.93
N ARG A 25 -13.05 -13.25 11.64
CA ARG A 25 -13.29 -12.50 10.39
C ARG A 25 -12.72 -13.17 9.14
N LYS A 26 -11.72 -14.05 9.28
CA LYS A 26 -11.18 -14.86 8.18
C LYS A 26 -12.18 -15.89 7.62
N ASN A 27 -13.27 -16.18 8.32
CA ASN A 27 -14.27 -17.16 7.91
C ASN A 27 -15.47 -16.55 7.15
N LYS A 28 -15.53 -15.22 6.97
CA LYS A 28 -16.42 -14.60 5.99
C LYS A 28 -15.58 -14.24 4.78
N GLU A 29 -15.93 -14.72 3.62
CA GLU A 29 -15.33 -14.37 2.30
C GLU A 29 -15.54 -12.89 1.95
N GLU A 30 -14.97 -11.99 2.76
CA GLU A 30 -14.94 -10.57 2.45
C GLU A 30 -13.73 -10.34 1.55
N LYS A 31 -13.97 -10.07 0.28
CA LYS A 31 -12.94 -9.81 -0.71
C LYS A 31 -12.14 -8.57 -0.28
N ILE A 32 -10.91 -8.78 0.16
CA ILE A 32 -9.96 -7.72 0.51
C ILE A 32 -9.75 -6.86 -0.73
N SER A 33 -9.88 -5.56 -0.63
CA SER A 33 -9.56 -4.65 -1.73
C SER A 33 -8.08 -4.35 -1.70
N TYR A 34 -7.36 -4.79 -2.74
CA TYR A 34 -5.94 -4.51 -2.89
C TYR A 34 -5.66 -3.13 -3.49
N ILE A 35 -6.67 -2.50 -4.08
CA ILE A 35 -6.56 -1.22 -4.78
C ILE A 35 -7.67 -0.29 -4.32
N VAL A 36 -7.32 0.99 -4.14
CA VAL A 36 -8.25 2.07 -3.84
C VAL A 36 -7.95 3.26 -4.74
N ASP A 37 -8.98 3.97 -5.18
CA ASP A 37 -8.83 5.20 -5.93
C ASP A 37 -8.38 6.35 -5.01
N LEU A 38 -7.45 7.17 -5.48
CA LEU A 38 -6.95 8.29 -4.67
C LEU A 38 -8.05 9.31 -4.36
N SER A 39 -9.03 9.47 -5.24
CA SER A 39 -10.21 10.32 -5.00
C SER A 39 -11.09 9.87 -3.84
N GLU A 40 -10.99 8.60 -3.42
CA GLU A 40 -11.75 8.05 -2.30
C GLU A 40 -10.96 8.07 -0.97
N VAL A 41 -9.64 8.27 -1.05
CA VAL A 41 -8.72 8.22 0.10
C VAL A 41 -8.78 9.50 0.92
N ARG A 42 -8.65 9.40 2.25
CA ARG A 42 -8.62 10.51 3.20
C ARG A 42 -7.43 10.40 4.15
N LEU A 43 -7.15 11.46 4.90
CA LEU A 43 -6.11 11.43 5.95
C LEU A 43 -6.36 10.34 7.01
N SER A 44 -7.62 9.98 7.27
CA SER A 44 -7.97 8.87 8.16
C SER A 44 -7.53 7.50 7.67
N ASP A 45 -7.17 7.36 6.40
CA ASP A 45 -6.83 6.10 5.77
C ASP A 45 -5.29 5.87 5.70
N LEU A 46 -4.52 6.66 6.46
CA LEU A 46 -3.06 6.58 6.53
C LEU A 46 -2.56 5.15 6.78
N GLU A 47 -3.17 4.42 7.69
CA GLU A 47 -2.80 3.03 7.98
C GLU A 47 -3.10 2.04 6.84
N LEU A 48 -3.98 2.42 5.91
CA LEU A 48 -4.36 1.60 4.76
C LEU A 48 -3.47 1.84 3.55
N VAL A 49 -3.09 3.11 3.30
CA VAL A 49 -2.44 3.51 2.05
C VAL A 49 -1.13 4.27 2.23
N GLY A 50 -0.74 4.58 3.46
CA GLY A 50 0.44 5.38 3.79
C GLY A 50 0.22 6.88 3.67
N GLY A 51 1.14 7.66 4.27
CA GLY A 51 1.01 9.11 4.44
C GLY A 51 0.91 9.88 3.13
N LYS A 52 1.76 9.59 2.15
CA LYS A 52 1.74 10.28 0.85
C LYS A 52 0.42 10.11 0.11
N ASN A 53 -0.12 8.88 0.08
CA ASN A 53 -1.40 8.62 -0.58
C ASN A 53 -2.56 9.24 0.19
N ALA A 54 -2.52 9.20 1.52
CA ALA A 54 -3.55 9.82 2.36
C ALA A 54 -3.60 11.35 2.14
N SER A 55 -2.43 12.00 2.12
CA SER A 55 -2.33 13.44 1.84
C SER A 55 -2.77 13.79 0.42
N LEU A 56 -2.39 12.99 -0.57
CA LEU A 56 -2.80 13.22 -1.96
C LEU A 56 -4.30 13.07 -2.15
N GLY A 57 -4.92 12.06 -1.53
CA GLY A 57 -6.37 11.88 -1.57
C GLY A 57 -7.12 13.05 -0.93
N GLU A 58 -6.63 13.57 0.20
CA GLU A 58 -7.20 14.76 0.84
C GLU A 58 -7.09 15.99 -0.05
N MET A 59 -5.94 16.18 -0.72
CA MET A 59 -5.76 17.28 -1.68
C MET A 59 -6.74 17.18 -2.85
N ILE A 60 -6.91 16.00 -3.46
CA ILE A 60 -7.87 15.79 -4.56
C ILE A 60 -9.26 16.22 -4.12
N GLN A 61 -9.74 15.74 -2.98
CA GLN A 61 -11.12 16.02 -2.53
C GLN A 61 -11.40 17.49 -2.18
N ASN A 62 -10.38 18.23 -1.74
CA ASN A 62 -10.55 19.60 -1.28
C ASN A 62 -10.17 20.64 -2.33
N LEU A 63 -9.10 20.43 -3.09
CA LEU A 63 -8.57 21.42 -4.01
C LEU A 63 -9.22 21.36 -5.40
N GLU A 64 -9.70 20.20 -5.86
CA GLU A 64 -10.45 20.12 -7.12
C GLU A 64 -11.69 21.03 -7.10
N LYS A 65 -12.37 21.14 -5.96
CA LYS A 65 -13.51 22.03 -5.76
C LYS A 65 -13.15 23.52 -5.89
N LEU A 66 -11.87 23.84 -5.72
CA LEU A 66 -11.31 25.18 -5.87
C LEU A 66 -10.72 25.42 -7.27
N GLY A 67 -10.92 24.50 -8.22
CA GLY A 67 -10.43 24.61 -9.58
C GLY A 67 -8.97 24.21 -9.77
N VAL A 68 -8.33 23.62 -8.75
CA VAL A 68 -6.96 23.09 -8.87
C VAL A 68 -7.03 21.68 -9.47
N ASN A 69 -6.41 21.49 -10.64
CA ASN A 69 -6.34 20.19 -11.29
C ASN A 69 -5.23 19.34 -10.65
N ILE A 70 -5.63 18.28 -9.96
CA ILE A 70 -4.71 17.32 -9.35
C ILE A 70 -4.83 16.00 -10.11
N PRO A 71 -3.71 15.44 -10.63
CA PRO A 71 -3.77 14.17 -11.33
C PRO A 71 -4.35 13.07 -10.43
N GLY A 72 -5.34 12.36 -10.94
CA GLY A 72 -5.91 11.18 -10.30
C GLY A 72 -4.96 9.99 -10.35
N GLY A 73 -5.39 8.90 -9.77
CA GLY A 73 -4.62 7.66 -9.72
C GLY A 73 -5.21 6.65 -8.74
N PHE A 74 -4.44 5.64 -8.43
CA PHE A 74 -4.84 4.62 -7.45
C PHE A 74 -3.67 4.23 -6.55
N ALA A 75 -3.98 3.74 -5.37
CA ALA A 75 -3.01 3.24 -4.41
C ALA A 75 -3.18 1.73 -4.19
N LEU A 76 -2.07 1.03 -4.00
CA LEU A 76 -2.08 -0.31 -3.42
C LEU A 76 -2.23 -0.19 -1.91
N THR A 77 -3.08 -1.03 -1.33
CA THR A 77 -3.30 -1.06 0.12
C THR A 77 -2.20 -1.82 0.84
N VAL A 78 -2.11 -1.65 2.15
CA VAL A 78 -1.25 -2.46 3.03
C VAL A 78 -1.59 -3.95 2.90
N ASP A 79 -2.84 -4.30 2.63
CA ASP A 79 -3.23 -5.69 2.40
C ASP A 79 -2.61 -6.27 1.12
N ALA A 80 -2.48 -5.48 0.06
CA ALA A 80 -1.77 -5.87 -1.16
C ALA A 80 -0.28 -6.15 -0.88
N TYR A 81 0.37 -5.29 -0.08
CA TYR A 81 1.74 -5.52 0.35
C TYR A 81 1.88 -6.83 1.14
N TRP A 82 1.03 -7.06 2.13
CA TRP A 82 1.08 -8.29 2.92
C TRP A 82 0.74 -9.53 2.12
N GLU A 83 -0.13 -9.42 1.11
CA GLU A 83 -0.42 -10.52 0.19
C GLU A 83 0.83 -10.91 -0.59
N PHE A 84 1.55 -9.94 -1.17
CA PHE A 84 2.82 -10.18 -1.85
C PHE A 84 3.86 -10.84 -0.92
N ILE A 85 4.02 -10.34 0.30
CA ILE A 85 4.96 -10.88 1.30
C ILE A 85 4.61 -12.32 1.68
N ARG A 86 3.33 -12.62 1.90
CA ARG A 86 2.84 -13.97 2.24
C ARG A 86 3.02 -14.95 1.09
N PHE A 87 2.60 -14.55 -0.11
CA PHE A 87 2.71 -15.37 -1.32
C PHE A 87 4.14 -15.83 -1.55
N ASN A 88 5.10 -14.94 -1.41
CA ASN A 88 6.53 -15.23 -1.58
C ASN A 88 7.21 -15.80 -0.33
N LYS A 89 6.49 -16.01 0.76
CA LYS A 89 7.00 -16.52 2.05
C LYS A 89 8.18 -15.68 2.59
N LEU A 90 8.13 -14.36 2.38
CA LEU A 90 9.25 -13.45 2.71
C LEU A 90 9.27 -13.05 4.18
N ASP A 91 8.14 -13.03 4.89
CA ASP A 91 8.05 -12.52 6.28
C ASP A 91 9.12 -13.13 7.19
N LYS A 92 9.21 -14.46 7.25
CA LYS A 92 10.20 -15.15 8.11
C LYS A 92 11.65 -14.86 7.69
N LYS A 93 11.90 -14.77 6.37
CA LYS A 93 13.23 -14.49 5.83
C LYS A 93 13.66 -13.08 6.20
N ILE A 94 12.81 -12.08 5.97
CA ILE A 94 13.07 -10.67 6.29
C ILE A 94 13.31 -10.51 7.80
N ARG A 95 12.42 -11.03 8.65
CA ARG A 95 12.60 -11.00 10.13
C ARG A 95 13.91 -11.63 10.57
N SER A 96 14.30 -12.75 9.96
CA SER A 96 15.58 -13.42 10.27
C SER A 96 16.79 -12.56 9.90
N LEU A 97 16.74 -11.87 8.75
CA LEU A 97 17.79 -10.94 8.31
C LEU A 97 17.91 -9.74 9.25
N ILE A 98 16.79 -9.12 9.58
CA ILE A 98 16.74 -7.98 10.53
C ILE A 98 17.29 -8.40 11.91
N LYS A 99 16.89 -9.58 12.41
CA LYS A 99 17.35 -10.07 13.72
C LYS A 99 18.87 -10.29 13.78
N ARG A 100 19.51 -10.66 12.67
CA ARG A 100 20.96 -10.88 12.58
C ARG A 100 21.76 -9.62 12.29
N MET A 101 21.07 -8.56 11.87
CA MET A 101 21.68 -7.27 11.54
C MET A 101 22.23 -6.60 12.80
N LYS A 102 23.46 -6.10 12.72
CA LYS A 102 24.07 -5.25 13.75
C LYS A 102 23.70 -3.80 13.47
N GLN A 103 22.92 -3.19 14.36
CA GLN A 103 22.36 -1.85 14.16
C GLN A 103 23.45 -0.77 14.10
N ASP A 104 24.54 -0.93 14.84
CA ASP A 104 25.64 0.03 14.92
C ASP A 104 26.71 -0.19 13.83
N ASP A 105 26.53 -1.18 12.95
CA ASP A 105 27.45 -1.50 11.85
C ASP A 105 26.81 -1.15 10.49
N LEU A 106 27.28 -0.05 9.90
CA LEU A 106 26.81 0.42 8.60
C LEU A 106 26.99 -0.60 7.47
N VAL A 107 28.04 -1.44 7.53
CA VAL A 107 28.27 -2.49 6.54
C VAL A 107 27.21 -3.57 6.68
N SER A 108 26.94 -3.99 7.90
CA SER A 108 25.85 -4.94 8.21
C SER A 108 24.49 -4.41 7.76
N LEU A 109 24.21 -3.14 8.05
CA LEU A 109 22.97 -2.47 7.66
C LEU A 109 22.78 -2.46 6.13
N ARG A 110 23.79 -2.00 5.39
CA ARG A 110 23.76 -1.94 3.91
C ARG A 110 23.59 -3.33 3.30
N LYS A 111 24.34 -4.31 3.78
CA LYS A 111 24.26 -5.70 3.31
C LYS A 111 22.85 -6.27 3.53
N THR A 112 22.33 -6.13 4.74
CA THR A 112 20.98 -6.61 5.07
C THR A 112 19.89 -5.92 4.24
N GLY A 113 20.00 -4.61 4.06
CA GLY A 113 19.07 -3.85 3.20
C GLY A 113 19.12 -4.31 1.75
N LEU A 114 20.31 -4.57 1.20
CA LEU A 114 20.46 -5.10 -0.14
C LEU A 114 19.82 -6.49 -0.27
N GLU A 115 20.09 -7.40 0.65
CA GLU A 115 19.52 -8.75 0.65
C GLU A 115 17.98 -8.72 0.71
N ILE A 116 17.39 -7.83 1.52
CA ILE A 116 15.93 -7.66 1.61
C ILE A 116 15.36 -7.11 0.28
N ARG A 117 15.99 -6.09 -0.30
CA ARG A 117 15.57 -5.55 -1.61
C ARG A 117 15.61 -6.62 -2.72
N GLU A 118 16.67 -7.42 -2.76
CA GLU A 118 16.79 -8.55 -3.69
C GLU A 118 15.68 -9.58 -3.51
N LEU A 119 15.33 -9.93 -2.27
CA LEU A 119 14.23 -10.85 -1.99
C LEU A 119 12.89 -10.29 -2.51
N ILE A 120 12.65 -8.99 -2.35
CA ILE A 120 11.41 -8.34 -2.83
C ILE A 120 11.43 -8.25 -4.35
N ARG A 121 12.53 -7.80 -4.97
CA ARG A 121 12.65 -7.66 -6.44
C ARG A 121 12.46 -8.97 -7.18
N ASN A 122 12.97 -10.08 -6.61
CA ASN A 122 12.86 -11.41 -7.20
C ASN A 122 11.54 -12.13 -6.83
N GLY A 123 10.66 -11.48 -6.07
CA GLY A 123 9.37 -12.01 -5.71
C GLY A 123 8.42 -12.06 -6.92
N GLN A 124 7.57 -13.09 -6.93
CA GLN A 124 6.53 -13.23 -7.94
C GLN A 124 5.26 -12.51 -7.51
N TRP A 125 4.59 -11.87 -8.46
CA TRP A 125 3.30 -11.24 -8.19
C TRP A 125 2.20 -12.31 -8.07
N PRO A 126 1.37 -12.28 -7.01
CA PRO A 126 0.13 -13.05 -6.99
C PRO A 126 -0.72 -12.68 -8.21
N GLU A 127 -1.24 -13.69 -8.93
CA GLU A 127 -1.91 -13.43 -10.21
C GLU A 127 -3.15 -12.55 -10.07
N ASP A 128 -3.95 -12.75 -9.02
CA ASP A 128 -5.13 -11.92 -8.75
C ASP A 128 -4.75 -10.45 -8.52
N LEU A 129 -3.69 -10.20 -7.75
CA LEU A 129 -3.20 -8.85 -7.49
C LEU A 129 -2.67 -8.18 -8.77
N LYS A 130 -1.90 -8.93 -9.56
CA LYS A 130 -1.38 -8.46 -10.85
C LYS A 130 -2.51 -8.08 -11.81
N LEU A 131 -3.52 -8.93 -11.94
CA LEU A 131 -4.69 -8.66 -12.78
C LEU A 131 -5.48 -7.43 -12.29
N GLU A 132 -5.64 -7.25 -10.98
CA GLU A 132 -6.30 -6.05 -10.43
C GLU A 132 -5.53 -4.78 -10.77
N ILE A 133 -4.20 -4.78 -10.63
CA ILE A 133 -3.34 -3.64 -11.00
C ILE A 133 -3.47 -3.32 -12.50
N GLN A 134 -3.33 -4.32 -13.35
CA GLN A 134 -3.46 -4.14 -14.80
C GLN A 134 -4.81 -3.57 -15.21
N LYS A 135 -5.88 -4.11 -14.62
CA LYS A 135 -7.25 -3.64 -14.88
C LYS A 135 -7.42 -2.18 -14.46
N ARG A 136 -6.93 -1.80 -13.27
CA ARG A 136 -7.07 -0.41 -12.80
C ARG A 136 -6.20 0.55 -13.61
N TYR A 137 -4.99 0.14 -14.02
CA TYR A 137 -4.14 0.93 -14.89
C TYR A 137 -4.79 1.14 -16.27
N THR A 138 -5.37 0.11 -16.85
CA THR A 138 -6.11 0.23 -18.13
C THR A 138 -7.28 1.19 -17.99
N GLN A 139 -8.01 1.14 -16.87
CA GLN A 139 -9.10 2.06 -16.59
C GLN A 139 -8.57 3.50 -16.45
N LEU A 140 -7.49 3.72 -15.70
CA LEU A 140 -6.85 5.02 -15.56
C LEU A 140 -6.42 5.59 -16.91
N SER A 141 -5.81 4.77 -17.77
CA SER A 141 -5.40 5.20 -19.10
C SER A 141 -6.59 5.69 -19.94
N ARG A 142 -7.70 5.00 -19.89
CA ARG A 142 -8.95 5.42 -20.58
C ARG A 142 -9.51 6.72 -20.01
N GLU A 143 -9.46 6.93 -18.70
CA GLU A 143 -9.87 8.18 -18.04
C GLU A 143 -9.08 9.39 -18.57
N TYR A 144 -7.81 9.17 -18.96
CA TYR A 144 -6.94 10.18 -19.57
C TYR A 144 -6.96 10.16 -21.12
N GLY A 145 -7.88 9.41 -21.73
CA GLY A 145 -8.04 9.37 -23.20
C GLY A 145 -6.89 8.68 -23.93
N SER A 146 -6.18 7.77 -23.28
CA SER A 146 -5.03 7.04 -23.80
C SER A 146 -5.19 5.53 -23.61
N ASP A 147 -4.52 4.72 -24.45
CA ASP A 147 -4.39 3.28 -24.22
C ASP A 147 -3.34 2.98 -23.15
N ILE A 148 -2.29 3.81 -23.09
CA ILE A 148 -1.18 3.73 -22.13
C ILE A 148 -0.85 5.16 -21.70
N THR A 149 -1.23 5.52 -20.46
CA THR A 149 -0.89 6.84 -19.90
C THR A 149 0.40 6.79 -19.09
N ASP A 150 1.16 7.87 -19.13
CA ASP A 150 2.33 8.04 -18.26
C ASP A 150 1.87 8.20 -16.81
N VAL A 151 2.59 7.54 -15.90
CA VAL A 151 2.30 7.59 -14.47
C VAL A 151 3.56 7.79 -13.63
N ALA A 152 3.44 8.50 -12.52
CA ALA A 152 4.44 8.54 -11.49
C ALA A 152 4.16 7.43 -10.47
N VAL A 153 5.03 6.41 -10.43
CA VAL A 153 4.96 5.35 -9.40
C VAL A 153 5.72 5.84 -8.17
N ARG A 154 5.02 5.86 -7.02
CA ARG A 154 5.56 6.39 -5.77
C ARG A 154 5.40 5.39 -4.63
N SER A 155 6.42 5.28 -3.77
CA SER A 155 6.29 4.60 -2.49
C SER A 155 5.46 5.44 -1.52
N SER A 156 4.67 4.78 -0.68
CA SER A 156 3.94 5.40 0.41
C SER A 156 3.96 4.46 1.61
N ALA A 157 4.51 4.91 2.72
CA ALA A 157 4.63 4.12 3.93
C ALA A 157 3.71 4.64 5.04
N THR A 158 3.22 3.72 5.86
CA THR A 158 2.35 4.05 7.00
C THR A 158 3.10 4.74 8.14
N ALA A 159 4.43 4.66 8.14
CA ALA A 159 5.31 5.24 9.17
C ALA A 159 6.17 6.40 8.63
N GLU A 160 5.87 6.95 7.43
CA GLU A 160 6.75 7.93 6.79
C GLU A 160 6.72 9.30 7.45
N ASP A 161 5.57 9.72 7.96
CA ASP A 161 5.33 11.05 8.53
C ASP A 161 4.81 10.94 9.98
N LEU A 162 5.46 10.12 10.80
CA LEU A 162 5.15 10.05 12.22
C LEU A 162 5.70 11.31 12.93
N PRO A 163 5.02 11.80 13.99
CA PRO A 163 5.46 12.98 14.75
C PRO A 163 6.91 12.86 15.27
N ASP A 164 7.35 11.64 15.55
CA ASP A 164 8.66 11.34 16.16
C ASP A 164 9.69 10.79 15.16
N ALA A 165 9.33 10.62 13.89
CA ALA A 165 10.24 10.06 12.89
C ALA A 165 9.91 10.56 11.48
N SER A 166 10.87 11.22 10.84
CA SER A 166 10.80 11.59 9.43
C SER A 166 11.75 10.72 8.61
N PHE A 167 11.23 10.09 7.57
CA PHE A 167 12.00 9.26 6.63
C PHE A 167 12.13 9.91 5.27
N ALA A 168 11.99 11.23 5.20
CA ALA A 168 12.10 11.99 3.95
C ALA A 168 13.44 11.72 3.25
N GLY A 169 13.38 11.33 1.97
CA GLY A 169 14.57 11.05 1.16
C GLY A 169 15.31 9.75 1.49
N GLN A 170 14.79 8.91 2.37
CA GLN A 170 15.41 7.63 2.76
C GLN A 170 14.82 6.41 2.04
N GLN A 171 13.75 6.60 1.30
CA GLN A 171 13.09 5.54 0.52
C GLN A 171 13.56 5.58 -0.93
N GLU A 172 13.98 4.41 -1.45
CA GLU A 172 14.32 4.16 -2.85
C GLU A 172 13.14 3.50 -3.57
#